data_82f98d836b303351f6e4e62e1fabed10
#
_entry.id   82f98d836b303351f6e4e62e1fabed10
#
_cell.length_a   1.000
_cell.length_b   1.000
_cell.length_c   1.000
_cell.angle_alpha   90.00
_cell.angle_beta   90.00
_cell.angle_gamma   90.00
#
_symmetry.space_group_name_H-M   'P 1'
#
loop_
_entity.id
_entity.type
_entity.pdbx_description
1 polymer ?
#
loop_
_entity_poly.entity_id
_entity_poly.type
_entity_poly.pdbx_seq_one_letter_code
_entity_poly.pdbx_strand_id
1 'polypeptide(L)'
;IEKSNTDYKKNSAIRNAAVLELLFATGARVAEICNLHSQDVDFIGKSVKLYGKGSKERIIPIENTSVLTILSDYYFIHEEKISDCGYFFVNKYGKRLTEQSVRCMINSYCQTCGISIHITPHMFRHSFATLLLEQDVDIRYIQKLLGHSSITTTQIYTHVTSAKQKEIIKTKHPRNNLNIS
;
A
#
# COMPACT_ATOMS: atom_id res chain seq x y z
N ILE A 1 -19.41 11.11 25.40
CA ILE A 1 -17.96 11.42 25.25
C ILE A 1 -17.11 10.14 25.16
N GLU A 2 -17.31 9.14 26.04
CA GLU A 2 -16.54 7.88 26.00
C GLU A 2 -16.79 7.05 24.73
N LYS A 3 -18.04 6.90 24.28
CA LYS A 3 -18.40 6.17 23.07
C LYS A 3 -17.77 6.79 21.82
N SER A 4 -17.80 8.12 21.71
CA SER A 4 -17.16 8.85 20.60
C SER A 4 -15.64 8.67 20.57
N ASN A 5 -14.97 8.56 21.72
CA ASN A 5 -13.52 8.33 21.79
C ASN A 5 -13.15 6.89 21.39
N THR A 6 -14.01 5.92 21.70
CA THR A 6 -13.82 4.51 21.33
C THR A 6 -14.00 4.31 19.82
N ASP A 7 -15.04 4.90 19.22
CA ASP A 7 -15.28 4.85 17.78
C ASP A 7 -14.16 5.54 17.00
N TYR A 8 -13.66 6.68 17.49
CA TYR A 8 -12.52 7.35 16.88
C TYR A 8 -11.25 6.49 16.89
N LYS A 9 -10.94 5.84 18.03
CA LYS A 9 -9.78 4.94 18.13
C LYS A 9 -9.91 3.77 17.17
N LYS A 10 -11.09 3.15 17.07
CA LYS A 10 -11.38 2.05 16.15
C LYS A 10 -11.21 2.47 14.69
N ASN A 11 -11.80 3.60 14.29
CA ASN A 11 -11.70 4.11 12.92
C ASN A 11 -10.27 4.48 12.54
N SER A 12 -9.50 5.04 13.49
CA SER A 12 -8.07 5.31 13.29
C SER A 12 -7.26 4.03 13.15
N ALA A 13 -7.59 2.96 13.89
CA ALA A 13 -6.91 1.68 13.78
C ALA A 13 -7.15 1.03 12.41
N ILE A 14 -8.38 1.05 11.89
CA ILE A 14 -8.72 0.54 10.56
C ILE A 14 -7.95 1.31 9.47
N ARG A 15 -7.91 2.65 9.53
CA ARG A 15 -7.09 3.45 8.61
C ARG A 15 -5.62 3.05 8.67
N ASN A 16 -5.08 2.91 9.87
CA ASN A 16 -3.68 2.61 10.07
C ASN A 16 -3.34 1.21 9.51
N ALA A 17 -4.21 0.22 9.76
CA ALA A 17 -4.08 -1.10 9.19
C ALA A 17 -4.13 -1.07 7.65
N ALA A 18 -5.07 -0.34 7.07
CA ALA A 18 -5.19 -0.17 5.62
C ALA A 18 -3.93 0.46 5.00
N VAL A 19 -3.33 1.47 5.65
CA VAL A 19 -2.06 2.08 5.21
C VAL A 19 -0.91 1.07 5.25
N LEU A 20 -0.77 0.31 6.34
CA LEU A 20 0.32 -0.67 6.50
C LEU A 20 0.17 -1.83 5.51
N GLU A 21 -1.05 -2.35 5.36
CA GLU A 21 -1.34 -3.41 4.38
C GLU A 21 -1.05 -2.95 2.96
N LEU A 22 -1.43 -1.73 2.59
CA LEU A 22 -1.18 -1.24 1.24
C LEU A 22 0.31 -0.96 0.98
N LEU A 23 1.05 -0.44 1.98
CA LEU A 23 2.51 -0.29 1.88
C LEU A 23 3.19 -1.64 1.63
N PHE A 24 2.78 -2.68 2.36
CA PHE A 24 3.34 -4.02 2.25
C PHE A 24 2.88 -4.74 0.96
N ALA A 25 1.61 -4.59 0.60
CA ALA A 25 1.04 -5.25 -0.58
C ALA A 25 1.55 -4.69 -1.92
N THR A 26 2.04 -3.47 -1.93
CA THR A 26 2.44 -2.80 -3.18
C THR A 26 3.92 -2.46 -3.26
N GLY A 27 4.61 -2.46 -2.14
CA GLY A 27 5.96 -1.91 -2.05
C GLY A 27 6.03 -0.43 -2.44
N ALA A 28 4.91 0.30 -2.35
CA ALA A 28 4.83 1.72 -2.71
C ALA A 28 5.70 2.60 -1.81
N ARG A 29 6.08 3.77 -2.32
CA ARG A 29 6.66 4.81 -1.47
C ARG A 29 5.59 5.43 -0.59
N VAL A 30 5.93 5.84 0.62
CA VAL A 30 4.97 6.50 1.52
C VAL A 30 4.32 7.72 0.88
N ALA A 31 5.06 8.49 0.10
CA ALA A 31 4.53 9.63 -0.64
C ALA A 31 3.46 9.21 -1.68
N GLU A 32 3.65 8.08 -2.35
CA GLU A 32 2.68 7.55 -3.32
C GLU A 32 1.37 7.15 -2.61
N ILE A 33 1.48 6.51 -1.44
CA ILE A 33 0.30 6.16 -0.62
C ILE A 33 -0.42 7.41 -0.10
N CYS A 34 0.33 8.40 0.40
CA CYS A 34 -0.27 9.64 0.90
C CYS A 34 -0.91 10.49 -0.21
N ASN A 35 -0.46 10.37 -1.45
CA ASN A 35 -1.00 11.07 -2.61
C ASN A 35 -2.00 10.24 -3.44
N LEU A 36 -2.37 9.05 -2.96
CA LEU A 36 -3.34 8.19 -3.62
C LEU A 36 -4.72 8.85 -3.62
N HIS A 37 -5.32 9.03 -4.80
CA HIS A 37 -6.69 9.51 -4.93
C HIS A 37 -7.70 8.36 -4.83
N SER A 38 -8.92 8.68 -4.42
CA SER A 38 -9.98 7.67 -4.27
C SER A 38 -10.30 6.95 -5.59
N GLN A 39 -10.27 7.66 -6.69
CA GLN A 39 -10.49 7.13 -8.05
C GLN A 39 -9.39 6.19 -8.55
N ASP A 40 -8.22 6.18 -7.89
CA ASP A 40 -7.09 5.32 -8.26
C ASP A 40 -7.15 3.95 -7.57
N VAL A 41 -8.15 3.72 -6.71
CA VAL A 41 -8.40 2.43 -6.06
C VAL A 41 -9.60 1.76 -6.73
N ASP A 42 -9.32 0.72 -7.49
CA ASP A 42 -10.34 -0.07 -8.19
C ASP A 42 -10.63 -1.36 -7.42
N PHE A 43 -11.71 -1.37 -6.65
CA PHE A 43 -12.14 -2.53 -5.87
C PHE A 43 -12.67 -3.65 -6.76
N ILE A 44 -13.28 -3.33 -7.92
CA ILE A 44 -13.83 -4.31 -8.86
C ILE A 44 -12.70 -4.95 -9.66
N GLY A 45 -11.82 -4.13 -10.25
CA GLY A 45 -10.63 -4.58 -10.97
C GLY A 45 -9.50 -5.05 -10.05
N LYS A 46 -9.67 -4.94 -8.73
CA LYS A 46 -8.70 -5.35 -7.69
C LYS A 46 -7.31 -4.78 -7.94
N SER A 47 -7.23 -3.47 -8.09
CA SER A 47 -5.97 -2.82 -8.40
C SER A 47 -5.86 -1.42 -7.82
N VAL A 48 -4.63 -0.96 -7.67
CA VAL A 48 -4.31 0.40 -7.25
C VAL A 48 -3.36 1.03 -8.27
N LYS A 49 -3.70 2.23 -8.71
CA LYS A 49 -2.89 3.03 -9.61
C LYS A 49 -2.02 4.00 -8.80
N LEU A 50 -0.73 3.90 -8.97
CA LEU A 50 0.26 4.70 -8.24
C LEU A 50 1.03 5.61 -9.20
N TYR A 51 1.28 6.84 -8.76
CA TYR A 51 2.05 7.84 -9.51
C TYR A 51 3.44 8.03 -8.90
N GLY A 52 4.46 7.68 -9.67
CA GLY A 52 5.87 7.82 -9.29
C GLY A 52 6.46 9.16 -9.72
N LYS A 53 7.79 9.30 -9.53
CA LYS A 53 8.53 10.51 -9.95
C LYS A 53 8.39 10.73 -11.46
N GLY A 54 8.08 11.97 -11.85
CA GLY A 54 7.89 12.35 -13.27
C GLY A 54 6.54 11.90 -13.84
N SER A 55 5.52 11.80 -13.00
CA SER A 55 4.14 11.39 -13.38
C SER A 55 4.04 10.03 -14.07
N LYS A 56 5.06 9.17 -13.91
CA LYS A 56 4.99 7.79 -14.40
C LYS A 56 4.02 7.02 -13.54
N GLU A 57 2.95 6.54 -14.17
CA GLU A 57 1.95 5.70 -13.51
C GLU A 57 2.30 4.22 -13.60
N ARG A 58 1.84 3.47 -12.60
CA ARG A 58 1.83 2.02 -12.62
C ARG A 58 0.61 1.47 -11.90
N ILE A 59 0.08 0.38 -12.40
CA ILE A 59 -1.05 -0.33 -11.78
C ILE A 59 -0.50 -1.55 -11.06
N ILE A 60 -0.84 -1.68 -9.77
CA ILE A 60 -0.48 -2.82 -8.94
C ILE A 60 -1.75 -3.63 -8.65
N PRO A 61 -1.81 -4.90 -9.05
CA PRO A 61 -2.92 -5.79 -8.69
C PRO A 61 -2.91 -6.05 -7.18
N ILE A 62 -4.09 -6.12 -6.57
CA ILE A 62 -4.30 -6.49 -5.17
C ILE A 62 -5.13 -7.77 -5.15
N GLU A 63 -4.48 -8.92 -5.20
CA GLU A 63 -5.16 -10.22 -5.27
C GLU A 63 -5.48 -10.81 -3.88
N ASN A 64 -4.83 -10.31 -2.83
CA ASN A 64 -5.09 -10.77 -1.46
C ASN A 64 -6.41 -10.18 -0.94
N THR A 65 -7.35 -11.05 -0.59
CA THR A 65 -8.70 -10.67 -0.15
C THR A 65 -8.69 -9.91 1.17
N SER A 66 -7.80 -10.25 2.11
CA SER A 66 -7.70 -9.55 3.40
C SER A 66 -7.28 -8.09 3.21
N VAL A 67 -6.36 -7.82 2.26
CA VAL A 67 -5.96 -6.45 1.92
C VAL A 67 -7.13 -5.69 1.30
N LEU A 68 -7.86 -6.31 0.37
CA LEU A 68 -9.05 -5.68 -0.24
C LEU A 68 -10.12 -5.40 0.80
N THR A 69 -10.38 -6.33 1.71
CA THR A 69 -11.38 -6.16 2.79
C THR A 69 -11.02 -4.96 3.67
N ILE A 70 -9.78 -4.88 4.18
CA ILE A 70 -9.40 -3.76 5.05
C ILE A 70 -9.42 -2.40 4.33
N LEU A 71 -9.08 -2.36 3.05
CA LEU A 71 -9.19 -1.15 2.24
C LEU A 71 -10.65 -0.75 2.02
N SER A 72 -11.54 -1.71 1.76
CA SER A 72 -12.97 -1.50 1.60
C SER A 72 -13.62 -1.02 2.89
N ASP A 73 -13.32 -1.67 4.02
CA ASP A 73 -13.83 -1.28 5.35
C ASP A 73 -13.39 0.14 5.69
N TYR A 74 -12.12 0.46 5.42
CA TYR A 74 -11.60 1.81 5.60
C TYR A 74 -12.36 2.83 4.73
N TYR A 75 -12.52 2.53 3.43
CA TYR A 75 -13.23 3.40 2.50
C TYR A 75 -14.66 3.66 2.97
N PHE A 76 -15.39 2.61 3.33
CA PHE A 76 -16.78 2.71 3.76
C PHE A 76 -16.97 3.58 5.02
N ILE A 77 -16.07 3.44 5.99
CA ILE A 77 -16.10 4.22 7.24
C ILE A 77 -15.79 5.70 7.01
N HIS A 78 -14.99 6.01 5.99
CA HIS A 78 -14.48 7.36 5.75
C HIS A 78 -14.97 7.97 4.43
N GLU A 79 -15.95 7.36 3.78
CA GLU A 79 -16.41 7.71 2.42
C GLU A 79 -16.70 9.21 2.26
N GLU A 80 -17.43 9.81 3.16
CA GLU A 80 -17.75 11.24 3.14
C GLU A 80 -16.47 12.10 3.13
N LYS A 81 -15.55 11.85 4.06
CA LYS A 81 -14.29 12.60 4.15
C LYS A 81 -13.38 12.37 2.95
N ILE A 82 -13.39 11.16 2.37
CA ILE A 82 -12.64 10.80 1.19
C ILE A 82 -13.19 11.53 -0.03
N SER A 83 -14.52 11.55 -0.18
CA SER A 83 -15.21 12.27 -1.26
C SER A 83 -14.93 13.76 -1.23
N ASP A 84 -15.00 14.38 -0.04
CA ASP A 84 -14.74 15.80 0.14
C ASP A 84 -13.29 16.18 -0.14
N CYS A 85 -12.34 15.31 0.27
CA CYS A 85 -10.91 15.57 0.16
C CYS A 85 -10.33 15.14 -1.19
N GLY A 86 -10.91 14.13 -1.84
CA GLY A 86 -10.44 13.51 -3.07
C GLY A 86 -9.27 12.52 -2.87
N TYR A 87 -8.61 12.53 -1.72
CA TYR A 87 -7.53 11.60 -1.39
C TYR A 87 -8.05 10.36 -0.68
N PHE A 88 -7.52 9.19 -1.02
CA PHE A 88 -7.95 7.93 -0.44
C PHE A 88 -7.64 7.88 1.06
N PHE A 89 -6.45 8.26 1.50
CA PHE A 89 -6.12 8.28 2.93
C PHE A 89 -6.26 9.68 3.54
N VAL A 90 -7.18 9.78 4.50
CA VAL A 90 -7.48 11.03 5.20
C VAL A 90 -7.10 11.00 6.68
N ASN A 91 -6.75 12.14 7.22
CA ASN A 91 -6.51 12.32 8.64
C ASN A 91 -7.82 12.56 9.42
N LYS A 92 -7.73 12.75 10.74
CA LYS A 92 -8.90 12.99 11.59
C LYS A 92 -9.74 14.22 11.21
N TYR A 93 -9.13 15.17 10.52
CA TYR A 93 -9.77 16.41 10.08
C TYR A 93 -10.35 16.34 8.66
N GLY A 94 -10.39 15.15 8.04
CA GLY A 94 -10.83 14.99 6.65
C GLY A 94 -9.84 15.52 5.61
N LYS A 95 -8.58 15.80 5.98
CA LYS A 95 -7.54 16.26 5.05
C LYS A 95 -6.60 15.12 4.70
N ARG A 96 -5.90 15.25 3.58
CA ARG A 96 -4.90 14.29 3.13
C ARG A 96 -3.98 13.84 4.26
N LEU A 97 -3.75 12.54 4.38
CA LEU A 97 -2.78 11.97 5.32
C LEU A 97 -1.36 12.37 4.91
N THR A 98 -0.53 12.77 5.86
CA THR A 98 0.85 13.18 5.57
C THR A 98 1.83 12.03 5.80
N GLU A 99 2.95 12.06 5.07
CA GLU A 99 4.03 11.10 5.26
C GLU A 99 4.58 11.09 6.69
N GLN A 100 4.64 12.27 7.31
CA GLN A 100 5.07 12.38 8.71
C GLN A 100 4.10 11.67 9.66
N SER A 101 2.78 11.80 9.42
CA SER A 101 1.78 11.08 10.22
C SER A 101 1.92 9.57 10.10
N VAL A 102 2.25 9.06 8.89
CA VAL A 102 2.52 7.63 8.69
C VAL A 102 3.77 7.17 9.43
N ARG A 103 4.86 7.95 9.38
CA ARG A 103 6.10 7.63 10.14
C ARG A 103 5.85 7.63 11.64
N CYS A 104 5.14 8.63 12.17
CA CYS A 104 4.78 8.68 13.59
C CYS A 104 3.89 7.50 14.00
N MET A 105 2.94 7.12 13.15
CA MET A 105 2.09 5.96 13.37
C MET A 105 2.91 4.67 13.48
N ILE A 106 3.82 4.41 12.54
CA ILE A 106 4.69 3.22 12.57
C ILE A 106 5.52 3.20 13.85
N ASN A 107 6.17 4.32 14.20
CA ASN A 107 6.97 4.41 15.43
C ASN A 107 6.13 4.13 16.68
N SER A 108 4.90 4.66 16.75
CA SER A 108 4.00 4.42 17.87
C SER A 108 3.67 2.92 18.02
N TYR A 109 3.39 2.22 16.92
CA TYR A 109 3.15 0.78 16.96
C TYR A 109 4.41 0.00 17.38
N CYS A 110 5.59 0.36 16.86
CA CYS A 110 6.84 -0.27 17.28
C CYS A 110 7.05 -0.15 18.79
N GLN A 111 6.83 1.03 19.35
CA GLN A 111 6.94 1.26 20.80
C GLN A 111 5.92 0.43 21.58
N THR A 112 4.66 0.42 21.16
CA THR A 112 3.59 -0.34 21.82
C THR A 112 3.86 -1.85 21.80
N CYS A 113 4.43 -2.35 20.69
CA CYS A 113 4.75 -3.78 20.53
C CYS A 113 6.14 -4.16 21.09
N GLY A 114 6.89 -3.25 21.69
CA GLY A 114 8.23 -3.52 22.21
C GLY A 114 9.27 -3.82 21.12
N ILE A 115 9.04 -3.36 19.87
CA ILE A 115 9.97 -3.55 18.76
C ILE A 115 11.09 -2.52 18.87
N SER A 116 12.32 -2.99 19.09
CA SER A 116 13.51 -2.13 19.30
C SER A 116 14.11 -1.58 18.00
N ILE A 117 13.82 -2.21 16.85
CA ILE A 117 14.33 -1.74 15.56
C ILE A 117 13.51 -0.54 15.07
N HIS A 118 14.21 0.45 14.51
CA HIS A 118 13.54 1.60 13.89
C HIS A 118 12.95 1.22 12.53
N ILE A 119 11.64 0.90 12.49
CA ILE A 119 10.92 0.54 11.27
C ILE A 119 10.54 1.80 10.50
N THR A 120 10.82 1.80 9.20
CA THR A 120 10.50 2.89 8.29
C THR A 120 9.65 2.41 7.11
N PRO A 121 8.90 3.30 6.42
CA PRO A 121 8.18 2.92 5.21
C PRO A 121 9.06 2.33 4.10
N HIS A 122 10.34 2.69 4.04
CA HIS A 122 11.29 2.10 3.09
C HIS A 122 11.57 0.62 3.37
N MET A 123 11.49 0.19 4.63
CA MET A 123 11.67 -1.22 4.98
C MET A 123 10.52 -2.07 4.44
N PHE A 124 9.28 -1.58 4.44
CA PHE A 124 8.16 -2.29 3.80
C PHE A 124 8.43 -2.56 2.31
N ARG A 125 8.92 -1.54 1.62
CA ARG A 125 9.29 -1.66 0.20
C ARG A 125 10.46 -2.60 -0.03
N HIS A 126 11.48 -2.55 0.85
CA HIS A 126 12.61 -3.46 0.79
C HIS A 126 12.16 -4.90 1.04
N SER A 127 11.36 -5.13 2.08
CA SER A 127 10.80 -6.45 2.39
C SER A 127 9.96 -6.99 1.23
N PHE A 128 9.11 -6.18 0.62
CA PHE A 128 8.34 -6.56 -0.56
C PHE A 128 9.26 -7.05 -1.71
N ALA A 129 10.33 -6.29 -2.01
CA ALA A 129 11.28 -6.67 -3.05
C ALA A 129 12.04 -7.97 -2.71
N THR A 130 12.56 -8.07 -1.48
CA THR A 130 13.35 -9.23 -1.02
C THR A 130 12.51 -10.51 -1.02
N LEU A 131 11.30 -10.44 -0.46
CA LEU A 131 10.41 -11.60 -0.40
C LEU A 131 9.93 -12.08 -1.78
N LEU A 132 9.78 -11.18 -2.75
CA LEU A 132 9.53 -11.58 -4.14
C LEU A 132 10.77 -12.24 -4.78
N LEU A 133 11.98 -11.74 -4.49
CA LEU A 133 13.22 -12.37 -4.95
C LEU A 133 13.39 -13.76 -4.37
N GLU A 134 13.10 -13.97 -3.09
CA GLU A 134 13.12 -15.27 -2.41
C GLU A 134 12.10 -16.27 -2.99
N GLN A 135 11.07 -15.76 -3.68
CA GLN A 135 10.11 -16.56 -4.43
C GLN A 135 10.50 -16.74 -5.92
N ASP A 136 11.77 -16.52 -6.26
CA ASP A 136 12.30 -16.62 -7.62
C ASP A 136 11.59 -15.73 -8.65
N VAL A 137 11.05 -14.58 -8.23
CA VAL A 137 10.50 -13.60 -9.16
C VAL A 137 11.64 -12.84 -9.82
N ASP A 138 11.67 -12.83 -11.15
CA ASP A 138 12.70 -12.11 -11.93
C ASP A 138 12.76 -10.64 -11.51
N ILE A 139 13.94 -10.15 -11.21
CA ILE A 139 14.22 -8.78 -10.75
C ILE A 139 13.59 -7.69 -11.64
N ARG A 140 13.45 -7.97 -12.93
CA ARG A 140 12.84 -7.04 -13.90
C ARG A 140 11.36 -6.82 -13.63
N TYR A 141 10.63 -7.86 -13.19
CA TYR A 141 9.23 -7.70 -12.75
C TYR A 141 9.13 -6.90 -11.46
N ILE A 142 10.03 -7.18 -10.50
CA ILE A 142 10.08 -6.45 -9.23
C ILE A 142 10.35 -4.96 -9.48
N GLN A 143 11.31 -4.65 -10.35
CA GLN A 143 11.64 -3.27 -10.73
C GLN A 143 10.45 -2.56 -11.38
N LYS A 144 9.68 -3.26 -12.24
CA LYS A 144 8.48 -2.72 -12.86
C LYS A 144 7.39 -2.45 -11.83
N LEU A 145 7.12 -3.40 -10.91
CA LEU A 145 6.17 -3.24 -9.81
C LEU A 145 6.56 -2.05 -8.91
N LEU A 146 7.84 -1.90 -8.64
CA LEU A 146 8.34 -0.80 -7.80
C LEU A 146 8.43 0.55 -8.53
N GLY A 147 8.35 0.59 -9.86
CA GLY A 147 8.46 1.82 -10.64
C GLY A 147 9.87 2.42 -10.60
N HIS A 148 10.91 1.58 -10.75
CA HIS A 148 12.28 2.04 -10.91
C HIS A 148 12.50 2.55 -12.34
N SER A 149 12.94 3.80 -12.48
CA SER A 149 13.12 4.49 -13.77
C SER A 149 14.45 4.19 -14.47
N SER A 150 15.33 3.43 -13.86
CA SER A 150 16.68 3.18 -14.35
C SER A 150 16.86 1.73 -14.78
N ILE A 151 16.63 1.46 -16.05
CA ILE A 151 17.29 0.34 -16.73
C ILE A 151 17.71 0.82 -18.13
N THR A 152 19.00 0.82 -18.34
CA THR A 152 19.65 1.11 -19.64
C THR A 152 19.51 -0.08 -20.62
N THR A 153 18.42 -0.84 -20.58
CA THR A 153 18.14 -1.97 -21.47
C THR A 153 16.65 -2.05 -21.81
N THR A 154 16.11 -0.95 -22.35
CA THR A 154 14.67 -0.81 -22.63
C THR A 154 14.24 -1.44 -23.96
N GLN A 155 15.04 -2.21 -24.67
CA GLN A 155 14.68 -2.63 -26.03
C GLN A 155 14.18 -4.07 -26.22
N ILE A 156 14.17 -4.95 -25.21
CA ILE A 156 13.82 -6.36 -25.45
C ILE A 156 12.52 -6.83 -24.76
N TYR A 157 11.94 -6.08 -23.81
CA TYR A 157 10.82 -6.57 -22.98
C TYR A 157 9.60 -5.64 -22.89
N THR A 158 9.14 -5.15 -24.02
CA THR A 158 7.92 -4.32 -24.11
C THR A 158 6.61 -5.09 -23.87
N HIS A 159 6.64 -6.40 -23.68
CA HIS A 159 5.46 -7.24 -23.51
C HIS A 159 5.42 -8.05 -22.21
N VAL A 160 5.72 -7.41 -21.07
CA VAL A 160 5.24 -7.98 -19.82
C VAL A 160 3.76 -7.66 -19.71
N THR A 161 2.94 -8.60 -20.10
CA THR A 161 1.48 -8.44 -20.07
C THR A 161 1.01 -8.21 -18.64
N SER A 162 -0.01 -7.38 -18.46
CA SER A 162 -0.70 -7.18 -17.18
C SER A 162 -1.15 -8.51 -16.55
N ALA A 163 -1.47 -9.50 -17.37
CA ALA A 163 -1.80 -10.86 -16.94
C ALA A 163 -0.66 -11.54 -16.16
N LYS A 164 0.60 -11.42 -16.63
CA LYS A 164 1.75 -12.03 -15.93
C LYS A 164 2.07 -11.35 -14.62
N GLN A 165 1.92 -10.02 -14.52
CA GLN A 165 2.05 -9.30 -13.26
C GLN A 165 0.99 -9.74 -12.25
N LYS A 166 -0.25 -9.89 -12.71
CA LYS A 166 -1.37 -10.37 -11.90
C LYS A 166 -1.12 -11.79 -11.37
N GLU A 167 -0.63 -12.68 -12.21
CA GLU A 167 -0.26 -14.06 -11.84
C GLU A 167 0.83 -14.08 -10.75
N ILE A 168 1.90 -13.29 -10.91
CA ILE A 168 3.00 -13.20 -9.93
C ILE A 168 2.47 -12.71 -8.59
N ILE A 169 1.70 -11.62 -8.57
CA ILE A 169 1.14 -11.09 -7.33
C ILE A 169 0.17 -12.09 -6.70
N LYS A 170 -0.64 -12.78 -7.48
CA LYS A 170 -1.57 -13.78 -6.97
C LYS A 170 -0.88 -14.96 -6.31
N THR A 171 0.20 -15.48 -6.92
CA THR A 171 0.83 -16.74 -6.49
C THR A 171 2.02 -16.55 -5.56
N LYS A 172 2.77 -15.47 -5.71
CA LYS A 172 4.06 -15.26 -5.04
C LYS A 172 4.10 -14.02 -4.13
N HIS A 173 2.93 -13.41 -3.89
CA HIS A 173 2.88 -12.23 -3.03
C HIS A 173 3.21 -12.60 -1.58
N PRO A 174 4.12 -11.87 -0.91
CA PRO A 174 4.57 -12.17 0.46
C PRO A 174 3.42 -12.21 1.47
N ARG A 175 2.38 -11.39 1.28
CA ARG A 175 1.21 -11.31 2.16
C ARG A 175 0.42 -12.63 2.22
N ASN A 176 0.52 -13.47 1.17
CA ASN A 176 -0.18 -14.76 1.13
C ASN A 176 0.39 -15.77 2.14
N ASN A 177 1.64 -15.59 2.57
CA ASN A 177 2.33 -16.47 3.52
C ASN A 177 2.27 -15.95 4.97
N LEU A 178 1.65 -14.79 5.19
CA LEU A 178 1.49 -14.19 6.52
C LEU A 178 0.08 -14.49 7.05
N ASN A 179 -0.02 -15.39 8.02
CA ASN A 179 -1.24 -15.61 8.81
C ASN A 179 -1.30 -14.53 9.90
N ILE A 180 -2.04 -13.45 9.63
CA ILE A 180 -2.37 -12.45 10.64
C ILE A 180 -3.79 -12.81 11.11
N SER A 181 -3.84 -13.48 12.27
CA SER A 181 -5.07 -13.74 13.02
C SER A 181 -5.46 -12.52 13.84
#